data_3f108d39fd9bd27b2a50fe570f517cfd
#
_entry.id   3f108d39fd9bd27b2a50fe570f517cfd
#
_cell.length_a   1.000
_cell.length_b   1.000
_cell.length_c   1.000
_cell.angle_alpha   90.00
_cell.angle_beta   90.00
_cell.angle_gamma   90.00
#
_symmetry.space_group_name_H-M   'P 1'
#
loop_
_entity.id
_entity.type
_entity.pdbx_description
1 polymer ?
#
loop_
_entity_poly.entity_id
_entity_poly.type
_entity_poly.pdbx_seq_one_letter_code
_entity_poly.pdbx_strand_id
1 'polypeptide(L)'
;MDPPTTLMIEEMGRIGRTLQEQGHEAVSEVSAEEYQHYFGRINENTSSSPSGLHLGHDKAAAKSKELSDIFALQMNTIVASSIQPARWGVALQVMLEKIAGVCLVDKLRSIQLYEADYNWFNKFVFNDGALKALELANGLPEEHFSHRGSTAEDACFDKTLTTDIS
;
A
#
# COMPACT_ATOMS: atom_id res chain seq x y z
N MET A 1 15.58 -22.90 3.40
CA MET A 1 15.16 -21.52 3.77
C MET A 1 16.07 -21.11 4.91
N ASP A 2 16.56 -19.88 4.92
CA ASP A 2 17.44 -19.42 6.01
C ASP A 2 16.65 -19.22 7.32
N PRO A 3 17.30 -19.35 8.51
CA PRO A 3 16.60 -19.27 9.78
C PRO A 3 15.77 -17.98 10.01
N PRO A 4 16.26 -16.77 9.67
CA PRO A 4 15.48 -15.55 9.79
C PRO A 4 14.18 -15.56 8.97
N THR A 5 14.23 -16.08 7.73
CA THR A 5 13.04 -16.19 6.87
C THR A 5 12.03 -17.18 7.44
N THR A 6 12.49 -18.29 8.01
CA THR A 6 11.61 -19.28 8.66
C THR A 6 10.90 -18.67 9.85
N LEU A 7 11.62 -17.97 10.74
CA LEU A 7 11.04 -17.29 11.90
C LEU A 7 10.01 -16.23 11.49
N MET A 8 10.29 -15.46 10.44
CA MET A 8 9.34 -14.46 9.94
C MET A 8 8.04 -15.11 9.44
N ILE A 9 8.13 -16.21 8.69
CA ILE A 9 6.95 -16.93 8.20
C ILE A 9 6.14 -17.55 9.34
N GLU A 10 6.80 -18.10 10.34
CA GLU A 10 6.14 -18.64 11.53
C GLU A 10 5.40 -17.56 12.31
N GLU A 11 6.02 -16.39 12.48
CA GLU A 11 5.42 -15.25 13.17
C GLU A 11 4.22 -14.69 12.37
N MET A 12 4.35 -14.53 11.06
CA MET A 12 3.22 -14.15 10.20
C MET A 12 2.06 -15.15 10.31
N GLY A 13 2.36 -16.44 10.35
CA GLY A 13 1.35 -17.49 10.55
C GLY A 13 0.69 -17.42 11.93
N ARG A 14 1.45 -17.08 12.97
CA ARG A 14 0.92 -16.88 14.33
C ARG A 14 -0.04 -15.69 14.36
N ILE A 15 0.38 -14.56 13.81
CA ILE A 15 -0.44 -13.34 13.73
C ILE A 15 -1.73 -13.63 12.94
N GLY A 16 -1.63 -14.30 11.80
CA GLY A 16 -2.81 -14.66 11.00
C GLY A 16 -3.83 -15.51 11.77
N ARG A 17 -3.37 -16.50 12.56
CA ARG A 17 -4.25 -17.29 13.42
C ARG A 17 -4.91 -16.45 14.51
N THR A 18 -4.16 -15.58 15.16
CA THR A 18 -4.70 -14.67 16.20
C THR A 18 -5.78 -13.76 15.63
N LEU A 19 -5.56 -13.20 14.44
CA LEU A 19 -6.56 -12.37 13.75
C LEU A 19 -7.84 -13.15 13.46
N GLN A 20 -7.70 -14.37 12.97
CA GLN A 20 -8.83 -15.25 12.66
C GLN A 20 -9.62 -15.64 13.92
N GLU A 21 -8.93 -15.96 15.02
CA GLU A 21 -9.55 -16.27 16.31
C GLU A 21 -10.29 -15.07 16.92
N GLN A 22 -9.83 -13.86 16.65
CA GLN A 22 -10.48 -12.61 17.06
C GLN A 22 -11.61 -12.16 16.12
N GLY A 23 -11.90 -12.94 15.06
CA GLY A 23 -12.92 -12.61 14.07
C GLY A 23 -12.54 -11.46 13.13
N HIS A 24 -11.25 -11.12 13.06
CA HIS A 24 -10.73 -10.18 12.07
C HIS A 24 -10.40 -10.94 10.79
N GLU A 25 -11.31 -10.92 9.84
CA GLU A 25 -11.00 -11.39 8.49
C GLU A 25 -10.23 -10.30 7.75
N ALA A 26 -9.11 -10.68 7.14
CA ALA A 26 -8.47 -9.80 6.16
C ALA A 26 -9.48 -9.52 5.04
N VAL A 27 -9.59 -8.26 4.63
CA VAL A 27 -10.48 -7.90 3.52
C VAL A 27 -10.05 -8.71 2.31
N SER A 28 -10.87 -9.67 1.95
CA SER A 28 -10.57 -10.66 0.90
C SER A 28 -11.27 -10.33 -0.42
N GLU A 29 -12.20 -9.41 -0.41
CA GLU A 29 -13.03 -9.11 -1.57
C GLU A 29 -13.29 -7.61 -1.71
N VAL A 30 -13.14 -7.12 -2.92
CA VAL A 30 -13.39 -5.74 -3.32
C VAL A 30 -14.76 -5.62 -3.94
N SER A 31 -15.56 -4.66 -3.52
CA SER A 31 -16.85 -4.34 -4.13
C SER A 31 -16.74 -3.24 -5.19
N ALA A 32 -17.74 -3.18 -6.07
CA ALA A 32 -17.86 -2.08 -7.03
C ALA A 32 -18.02 -0.72 -6.35
N GLU A 33 -18.71 -0.69 -5.20
CA GLU A 33 -18.91 0.52 -4.41
C GLU A 33 -17.60 1.06 -3.85
N GLU A 34 -16.68 0.18 -3.43
CA GLU A 34 -15.35 0.57 -2.96
C GLU A 34 -14.51 1.14 -4.10
N TYR A 35 -14.56 0.53 -5.29
CA TYR A 35 -13.93 1.08 -6.49
C TYR A 35 -14.46 2.49 -6.80
N GLN A 36 -15.79 2.65 -6.84
CA GLN A 36 -16.45 3.93 -7.10
C GLN A 36 -16.09 4.99 -6.05
N HIS A 37 -16.08 4.59 -4.78
CA HIS A 37 -15.74 5.49 -3.69
C HIS A 37 -14.29 6.00 -3.78
N TYR A 38 -13.35 5.11 -4.09
CA TYR A 38 -11.95 5.47 -4.20
C TYR A 38 -11.69 6.36 -5.40
N PHE A 39 -12.00 5.88 -6.61
CA PHE A 39 -11.69 6.59 -7.84
C PHE A 39 -12.58 7.81 -8.10
N GLY A 40 -13.80 7.82 -7.59
CA GLY A 40 -14.69 8.99 -7.68
C GLY A 40 -14.15 10.25 -7.01
N ARG A 41 -13.31 10.10 -5.98
CA ARG A 41 -12.72 11.20 -5.19
C ARG A 41 -11.29 11.57 -5.58
N ILE A 42 -10.66 10.79 -6.45
CA ILE A 42 -9.25 10.96 -6.75
C ILE A 42 -8.99 12.27 -7.51
N ASN A 43 -7.86 12.91 -7.23
CA ASN A 43 -7.43 14.09 -7.97
C ASN A 43 -6.81 13.65 -9.30
N GLU A 44 -7.34 14.16 -10.40
CA GLU A 44 -6.88 13.85 -11.76
C GLU A 44 -5.56 14.53 -12.14
N ASN A 45 -5.15 15.57 -11.41
CA ASN A 45 -3.92 16.34 -11.67
C ASN A 45 -2.66 15.62 -11.15
N THR A 46 -2.61 14.32 -11.28
CA THR A 46 -1.44 13.50 -10.92
C THR A 46 -0.82 12.91 -12.18
N SER A 47 0.48 12.60 -12.12
CA SER A 47 1.19 11.98 -13.23
C SER A 47 0.56 10.65 -13.63
N SER A 48 0.57 10.39 -14.94
CA SER A 48 0.17 9.09 -15.47
C SER A 48 1.22 8.02 -15.17
N SER A 49 0.75 6.78 -15.09
CA SER A 49 1.57 5.58 -14.95
C SER A 49 2.36 5.25 -16.24
N PRO A 50 3.29 4.29 -16.18
CA PRO A 50 4.06 3.85 -17.36
C PRO A 50 3.20 3.40 -18.55
N SER A 51 2.03 2.83 -18.30
CA SER A 51 1.09 2.41 -19.38
C SER A 51 0.38 3.57 -20.09
N GLY A 52 0.44 4.78 -19.54
CA GLY A 52 -0.33 5.92 -20.00
C GLY A 52 -1.80 5.91 -19.55
N LEU A 53 -2.23 4.93 -18.75
CA LEU A 53 -3.51 4.98 -18.07
C LEU A 53 -3.49 6.11 -17.05
N HIS A 54 -4.32 7.08 -17.26
CA HIS A 54 -4.43 8.24 -16.38
C HIS A 54 -5.55 8.02 -15.37
N LEU A 55 -5.40 8.53 -14.16
CA LEU A 55 -6.42 8.45 -13.09
C LEU A 55 -7.81 8.95 -13.54
N GLY A 56 -7.87 9.83 -14.52
CA GLY A 56 -9.12 10.27 -15.15
C GLY A 56 -9.89 9.14 -15.84
N HIS A 57 -9.22 8.12 -16.37
CA HIS A 57 -9.88 6.95 -16.97
C HIS A 57 -10.58 6.11 -15.89
N ASP A 58 -9.88 5.84 -14.76
CA ASP A 58 -10.46 5.11 -13.64
C ASP A 58 -11.60 5.89 -13.00
N LYS A 59 -11.46 7.22 -12.89
CA LYS A 59 -12.53 8.10 -12.39
C LYS A 59 -13.73 8.14 -13.33
N ALA A 60 -13.52 8.09 -14.62
CA ALA A 60 -14.62 7.99 -15.59
C ALA A 60 -15.31 6.61 -15.49
N ALA A 61 -14.54 5.54 -15.36
CA ALA A 61 -15.05 4.19 -15.18
C ALA A 61 -15.86 4.04 -13.89
N ALA A 62 -15.45 4.70 -12.81
CA ALA A 62 -16.17 4.71 -11.54
C ALA A 62 -17.59 5.33 -11.61
N LYS A 63 -17.92 6.02 -12.69
CA LYS A 63 -19.29 6.54 -12.94
C LYS A 63 -20.23 5.49 -13.53
N SER A 64 -19.71 4.37 -14.04
CA SER A 64 -20.51 3.24 -14.55
C SER A 64 -20.44 2.10 -13.55
N LYS A 65 -21.60 1.57 -13.17
CA LYS A 65 -21.68 0.40 -12.29
C LYS A 65 -21.05 -0.82 -12.95
N GLU A 66 -21.33 -1.04 -14.23
CA GLU A 66 -20.85 -2.20 -14.98
C GLU A 66 -19.30 -2.21 -15.08
N LEU A 67 -18.68 -1.06 -15.33
CA LEU A 67 -17.23 -0.95 -15.34
C LEU A 67 -16.64 -1.13 -13.95
N SER A 68 -17.29 -0.59 -12.92
CA SER A 68 -16.86 -0.77 -11.53
C SER A 68 -16.93 -2.24 -11.10
N ASP A 69 -17.97 -2.98 -11.50
CA ASP A 69 -18.12 -4.42 -11.27
C ASP A 69 -16.96 -5.20 -11.96
N ILE A 70 -16.61 -4.83 -13.19
CA ILE A 70 -15.50 -5.47 -13.93
C ILE A 70 -14.16 -5.23 -13.24
N PHE A 71 -13.88 -3.99 -12.82
CA PHE A 71 -12.62 -3.68 -12.13
C PHE A 71 -12.54 -4.33 -10.74
N ALA A 72 -13.64 -4.38 -10.00
CA ALA A 72 -13.72 -5.10 -8.74
C ALA A 72 -13.45 -6.61 -8.95
N LEU A 73 -14.08 -7.23 -9.95
CA LEU A 73 -13.84 -8.62 -10.32
C LEU A 73 -12.37 -8.87 -10.72
N GLN A 74 -11.76 -7.95 -11.46
CA GLN A 74 -10.33 -8.04 -11.80
C GLN A 74 -9.46 -8.06 -10.54
N MET A 75 -9.71 -7.18 -9.56
CA MET A 75 -8.97 -7.14 -8.30
C MET A 75 -9.17 -8.41 -7.48
N ASN A 76 -10.39 -8.90 -7.38
CA ASN A 76 -10.68 -10.15 -6.68
C ASN A 76 -9.99 -11.35 -7.34
N THR A 77 -9.91 -11.37 -8.67
CA THR A 77 -9.16 -12.38 -9.41
C THR A 77 -7.67 -12.33 -9.09
N ILE A 78 -7.08 -11.14 -8.99
CA ILE A 78 -5.67 -10.96 -8.61
C ILE A 78 -5.42 -11.46 -7.19
N VAL A 79 -6.29 -11.11 -6.24
CA VAL A 79 -6.21 -11.60 -4.85
C VAL A 79 -6.28 -13.13 -4.81
N ALA A 80 -7.28 -13.71 -5.45
CA ALA A 80 -7.52 -15.15 -5.42
C ALA A 80 -6.43 -15.98 -6.11
N SER A 81 -5.90 -15.47 -7.24
CA SER A 81 -4.88 -16.18 -8.02
C SER A 81 -3.45 -15.89 -7.59
N SER A 82 -3.22 -14.79 -6.86
CA SER A 82 -1.89 -14.23 -6.57
C SER A 82 -1.07 -13.92 -7.85
N ILE A 83 -1.76 -13.72 -8.98
CA ILE A 83 -1.14 -13.39 -10.26
C ILE A 83 -1.40 -11.91 -10.57
N GLN A 84 -0.35 -11.12 -10.53
CA GLN A 84 -0.44 -9.70 -10.84
C GLN A 84 -0.31 -9.42 -12.35
N PRO A 85 -0.96 -8.37 -12.86
CA PRO A 85 -0.75 -7.91 -14.23
C PRO A 85 0.71 -7.51 -14.47
N ALA A 86 1.27 -7.88 -15.63
CA ALA A 86 2.67 -7.59 -15.96
C ALA A 86 3.02 -6.09 -15.87
N ARG A 87 2.08 -5.19 -16.17
CA ARG A 87 2.28 -3.74 -16.08
C ARG A 87 2.55 -3.24 -14.65
N TRP A 88 2.14 -3.97 -13.61
CA TRP A 88 2.41 -3.62 -12.22
C TRP A 88 3.87 -3.83 -11.82
N GLY A 89 4.60 -4.67 -12.57
CA GLY A 89 6.04 -4.86 -12.39
C GLY A 89 6.92 -3.73 -12.93
N VAL A 90 6.32 -2.68 -13.50
CA VAL A 90 7.04 -1.54 -14.09
C VAL A 90 6.65 -0.26 -13.36
N ALA A 91 7.65 0.52 -12.97
CA ALA A 91 7.46 1.83 -12.36
C ALA A 91 8.27 2.89 -13.12
N LEU A 92 7.72 4.09 -13.25
CA LEU A 92 8.46 5.24 -13.74
C LEU A 92 9.15 5.93 -12.55
N GLN A 93 10.47 5.99 -12.59
CA GLN A 93 11.25 6.70 -11.57
C GLN A 93 11.41 8.16 -11.96
N VAL A 94 10.92 9.06 -11.11
CA VAL A 94 11.03 10.51 -11.28
C VAL A 94 11.89 11.07 -10.15
N MET A 95 12.84 11.93 -10.51
CA MET A 95 13.70 12.62 -9.55
C MET A 95 13.18 14.03 -9.34
N LEU A 96 12.72 14.33 -8.12
CA LEU A 96 12.24 15.65 -7.72
C LEU A 96 13.27 16.39 -6.86
N GLU A 97 13.42 17.67 -7.09
CA GLU A 97 14.28 18.51 -6.27
C GLU A 97 13.74 18.62 -4.83
N LYS A 98 14.60 18.41 -3.83
CA LYS A 98 14.29 18.70 -2.41
C LYS A 98 14.31 20.20 -2.15
N ILE A 99 15.14 20.92 -2.89
CA ILE A 99 15.34 22.36 -2.83
C ILE A 99 15.24 22.87 -4.26
N ALA A 100 14.32 23.80 -4.50
CA ALA A 100 14.11 24.34 -5.85
C ALA A 100 15.40 24.91 -6.45
N GLY A 101 15.71 24.51 -7.68
CA GLY A 101 16.90 24.92 -8.42
C GLY A 101 18.19 24.20 -8.05
N VAL A 102 18.15 23.19 -7.16
CA VAL A 102 19.31 22.41 -6.77
C VAL A 102 19.22 20.99 -7.33
N CYS A 103 19.86 20.73 -8.47
CA CYS A 103 19.84 19.44 -9.18
C CYS A 103 20.98 18.50 -8.80
N LEU A 104 21.52 18.60 -7.58
CA LEU A 104 22.54 17.67 -7.08
C LEU A 104 21.86 16.34 -6.68
N VAL A 105 22.49 15.21 -7.00
CA VAL A 105 21.91 13.87 -6.80
C VAL A 105 21.51 13.61 -5.35
N ASP A 106 22.32 14.04 -4.38
CA ASP A 106 22.03 13.94 -2.94
C ASP A 106 20.90 14.88 -2.47
N LYS A 107 20.52 15.86 -3.29
CA LYS A 107 19.44 16.81 -3.07
C LYS A 107 18.18 16.48 -3.89
N LEU A 108 18.13 15.31 -4.51
CA LEU A 108 16.94 14.83 -5.20
C LEU A 108 16.18 13.82 -4.34
N ARG A 109 14.86 13.74 -4.58
CA ARG A 109 13.97 12.68 -4.06
C ARG A 109 13.62 11.79 -5.23
N SER A 110 13.91 10.51 -5.11
CA SER A 110 13.40 9.51 -6.03
C SER A 110 11.94 9.19 -5.68
N ILE A 111 11.05 9.38 -6.64
CA ILE A 111 9.64 9.00 -6.54
C ILE A 111 9.36 7.97 -7.62
N GLN A 112 8.72 6.88 -7.22
CA GLN A 112 8.28 5.84 -8.15
C GLN A 112 6.79 6.02 -8.43
N LEU A 113 6.45 6.13 -9.70
CA LEU A 113 5.08 6.22 -10.17
C LEU A 113 4.66 4.84 -10.68
N TYR A 114 3.74 4.23 -9.96
CA TYR A 114 3.12 2.95 -10.30
C TYR A 114 1.77 3.17 -10.99
N GLU A 115 1.22 2.10 -11.53
CA GLU A 115 -0.14 2.09 -12.04
C GLU A 115 -1.16 2.51 -10.97
N ALA A 116 -2.20 3.22 -11.37
CA ALA A 116 -3.22 3.74 -10.46
C ALA A 116 -3.96 2.62 -9.72
N ASP A 117 -4.32 1.58 -10.45
CA ASP A 117 -4.98 0.39 -9.93
C ASP A 117 -4.06 -0.42 -9.00
N TYR A 118 -2.74 -0.44 -9.24
CA TYR A 118 -1.78 -1.04 -8.32
C TYR A 118 -1.68 -0.26 -7.00
N ASN A 119 -1.65 1.06 -7.05
CA ASN A 119 -1.66 1.91 -5.87
C ASN A 119 -2.94 1.70 -5.05
N TRP A 120 -4.09 1.59 -5.73
CA TRP A 120 -5.35 1.26 -5.08
C TRP A 120 -5.34 -0.13 -4.46
N PHE A 121 -4.85 -1.14 -5.17
CA PHE A 121 -4.69 -2.50 -4.66
C PHE A 121 -3.84 -2.52 -3.38
N ASN A 122 -2.70 -1.86 -3.39
CA ASN A 122 -1.84 -1.77 -2.21
C ASN A 122 -2.54 -1.08 -1.04
N LYS A 123 -3.25 0.02 -1.29
CA LYS A 123 -4.01 0.68 -0.24
C LYS A 123 -5.08 -0.24 0.33
N PHE A 124 -5.84 -0.90 -0.51
CA PHE A 124 -6.94 -1.75 -0.11
C PHE A 124 -6.45 -2.99 0.66
N VAL A 125 -5.49 -3.73 0.10
CA VAL A 125 -5.01 -5.00 0.69
C VAL A 125 -4.11 -4.75 1.90
N PHE A 126 -3.17 -3.80 1.80
CA PHE A 126 -2.19 -3.59 2.87
C PHE A 126 -2.68 -2.60 3.91
N ASN A 127 -3.14 -1.39 3.54
CA ASN A 127 -3.49 -0.39 4.54
C ASN A 127 -4.85 -0.66 5.18
N ASP A 128 -5.89 -0.83 4.36
CA ASP A 128 -7.27 -0.98 4.86
C ASP A 128 -7.54 -2.43 5.31
N GLY A 129 -6.81 -3.41 4.76
CA GLY A 129 -6.87 -4.82 5.12
C GLY A 129 -5.85 -5.20 6.20
N ALA A 130 -4.64 -5.60 5.77
CA ALA A 130 -3.66 -6.24 6.65
C ALA A 130 -3.15 -5.33 7.77
N LEU A 131 -2.74 -4.09 7.48
CA LEU A 131 -2.18 -3.19 8.48
C LEU A 131 -3.21 -2.81 9.54
N LYS A 132 -4.42 -2.48 9.11
CA LYS A 132 -5.52 -2.16 10.04
C LYS A 132 -5.90 -3.36 10.92
N ALA A 133 -5.92 -4.56 10.36
CA ALA A 133 -6.17 -5.78 11.13
C ALA A 133 -5.06 -6.02 12.17
N LEU A 134 -3.80 -5.82 11.78
CA LEU A 134 -2.65 -5.91 12.71
C LEU A 134 -2.70 -4.87 13.82
N GLU A 135 -3.07 -3.62 13.50
CA GLU A 135 -3.27 -2.57 14.51
C GLU A 135 -4.36 -2.95 15.53
N LEU A 136 -5.50 -3.43 15.05
CA LEU A 136 -6.62 -3.86 15.92
C LEU A 136 -6.26 -5.05 16.81
N ALA A 137 -5.41 -5.93 16.33
CA ALA A 137 -4.93 -7.10 17.08
C ALA A 137 -3.74 -6.80 18.00
N ASN A 138 -3.26 -5.55 18.07
CA ASN A 138 -2.00 -5.17 18.71
C ASN A 138 -0.82 -6.04 18.23
N GLY A 139 -0.84 -6.43 16.95
CA GLY A 139 0.17 -7.30 16.34
C GLY A 139 1.37 -6.55 15.77
N LEU A 140 1.38 -5.22 15.83
CA LEU A 140 2.52 -4.42 15.41
C LEU A 140 3.52 -4.32 16.57
N PRO A 141 4.83 -4.47 16.30
CA PRO A 141 5.86 -4.24 17.30
C PRO A 141 5.87 -2.76 17.74
N GLU A 142 6.30 -2.49 18.98
CA GLU A 142 6.36 -1.13 19.53
C GLU A 142 7.28 -0.22 18.71
N GLU A 143 8.28 -0.78 18.03
CA GLU A 143 9.23 -0.07 17.18
C GLU A 143 8.65 0.24 15.78
N HIS A 144 7.42 -0.16 15.49
CA HIS A 144 6.77 0.12 14.21
C HIS A 144 6.07 1.48 14.24
N PHE A 145 6.78 2.52 13.80
CA PHE A 145 6.29 3.91 13.83
C PHE A 145 5.45 4.32 12.61
N SER A 146 5.25 3.44 11.63
CA SER A 146 4.48 3.72 10.41
C SER A 146 2.99 3.39 10.57
N HIS A 147 2.39 3.72 11.71
CA HIS A 147 0.98 3.52 11.99
C HIS A 147 0.31 4.80 12.54
N ARG A 148 -1.01 4.76 12.65
CA ARG A 148 -1.78 5.90 13.12
C ARG A 148 -1.44 6.24 14.58
N GLY A 149 -1.11 7.49 14.83
CA GLY A 149 -0.76 7.98 16.17
C GLY A 149 0.74 8.09 16.45
N SER A 150 1.58 7.51 15.57
CA SER A 150 3.03 7.64 15.64
C SER A 150 3.55 8.66 14.62
N THR A 151 4.67 9.28 14.94
CA THR A 151 5.32 10.28 14.10
C THR A 151 6.76 9.89 13.73
N ALA A 152 7.31 10.53 12.73
CA ALA A 152 8.73 10.37 12.40
C ALA A 152 9.66 10.87 13.53
N GLU A 153 9.17 11.80 14.37
CA GLU A 153 9.89 12.30 15.53
C GLU A 153 9.99 11.23 16.63
N ASP A 154 8.92 10.46 16.85
CA ASP A 154 8.92 9.34 17.80
C ASP A 154 9.95 8.29 17.38
N ALA A 155 10.00 7.94 16.08
CA ALA A 155 10.99 7.01 15.54
C ALA A 155 12.44 7.52 15.68
N CYS A 156 12.67 8.81 15.47
CA CYS A 156 13.98 9.42 15.66
C CYS A 156 14.39 9.44 17.13
N PHE A 157 13.44 9.72 18.01
CA PHE A 157 13.68 9.77 19.45
C PHE A 157 14.05 8.40 20.01
N ASP A 158 13.30 7.36 19.67
CA ASP A 158 13.58 5.98 20.05
C ASP A 158 14.96 5.51 19.57
N LYS A 159 15.27 5.78 18.30
CA LYS A 159 16.58 5.45 17.74
C LYS A 159 17.74 6.16 18.46
N THR A 160 17.56 7.41 18.85
CA THR A 160 18.58 8.17 19.57
C THR A 160 18.80 7.59 20.95
N LEU A 161 17.73 7.27 21.69
CA LEU A 161 17.82 6.65 23.02
C LEU A 161 18.51 5.28 22.98
N THR A 162 18.16 4.43 21.99
CA THR A 162 18.78 3.10 21.86
C THR A 162 20.25 3.15 21.46
N THR A 163 20.67 4.18 20.72
CA THR A 163 22.08 4.34 20.27
C THR A 163 22.96 4.91 21.38
N ASP A 164 22.42 5.76 22.26
CA ASP A 164 23.17 6.38 23.36
C ASP A 164 23.38 5.44 24.57
N ILE A 165 22.68 4.29 24.62
CA ILE A 165 22.79 3.28 25.67
C ILE A 165 23.79 2.16 25.31
N SER A 166 24.25 2.10 24.06
CA SER A 166 25.23 1.09 23.56
C SER A 166 26.64 1.61 23.60
#